data_048229938325e0078928575c9d2b5b4d
#
_entry.id   048229938325e0078928575c9d2b5b4d
#
_cell.length_a   1.000
_cell.length_b   1.000
_cell.length_c   1.000
_cell.angle_alpha   90.00
_cell.angle_beta   90.00
_cell.angle_gamma   90.00
#
_symmetry.space_group_name_H-M   'P 1'
#
loop_
_entity.id
_entity.type
_entity.pdbx_description
1 polymer ?
#
loop_
_entity_poly.entity_id
_entity_poly.type
_entity_poly.pdbx_seq_one_letter_code
_entity_poly.pdbx_strand_id
1 'polypeptide(L)'
;LLDTGHYAPIEGPQTLWLEAALLSRKHLPYLFAAYHVAAYPSYYRFTSKTSTKVRSAWAPLFEQYRLTAAFEHHNHTYKRTYPLLGGEPHPLGVPYLGDGSWGVPPRSPSLHPYLAKTEQDNAVWLVTLSPGAPATATSYRINGQPLETQKLTKK
;
A
#
# COMPACT_ATOMS: atom_id res chain seq x y z
N LEU A 1 -5.02 6.69 -8.29
CA LEU A 1 -3.77 7.34 -7.89
C LEU A 1 -4.06 8.51 -6.98
N LEU A 2 -3.22 8.68 -5.93
CA LEU A 2 -3.32 9.77 -4.95
C LEU A 2 -1.99 10.53 -4.88
N ASP A 3 -2.08 11.84 -4.66
CA ASP A 3 -0.91 12.69 -4.47
C ASP A 3 -0.60 12.87 -2.98
N THR A 4 0.62 12.60 -2.59
CA THR A 4 1.07 12.72 -1.20
C THR A 4 1.63 14.11 -0.84
N GLY A 5 1.09 15.15 -1.43
CA GLY A 5 1.41 16.54 -1.11
C GLY A 5 2.46 17.18 -2.01
N HIS A 6 2.66 16.66 -3.25
CA HIS A 6 3.54 17.26 -4.24
C HIS A 6 2.83 18.38 -5.02
N TYR A 7 1.59 18.14 -5.43
CA TYR A 7 0.76 19.06 -6.19
C TYR A 7 -0.52 19.46 -5.47
N ALA A 8 -1.10 18.53 -4.68
CA ALA A 8 -2.32 18.75 -3.94
C ALA A 8 -2.18 18.35 -2.46
N PRO A 9 -2.80 19.08 -1.52
CA PRO A 9 -2.82 18.68 -0.12
C PRO A 9 -3.44 17.29 0.07
N ILE A 10 -2.91 16.50 1.00
CA ILE A 10 -3.47 15.20 1.39
C ILE A 10 -4.88 15.41 1.96
N GLU A 11 -4.98 16.34 2.92
CA GLU A 11 -6.22 16.68 3.63
C GLU A 11 -7.10 17.63 2.80
N GLY A 12 -8.39 17.65 3.07
CA GLY A 12 -9.34 18.54 2.42
C GLY A 12 -9.85 17.99 1.08
N PRO A 13 -9.82 18.74 -0.03
CA PRO A 13 -10.48 18.37 -1.29
C PRO A 13 -10.11 16.99 -1.81
N GLN A 14 -8.82 16.59 -1.73
CA GLN A 14 -8.38 15.28 -2.20
C GLN A 14 -8.97 14.14 -1.35
N THR A 15 -9.03 14.30 -0.03
CA THR A 15 -9.63 13.29 0.85
C THR A 15 -11.14 13.17 0.62
N LEU A 16 -11.85 14.29 0.42
CA LEU A 16 -13.27 14.27 0.07
C LEU A 16 -13.52 13.59 -1.28
N TRP A 17 -12.70 13.89 -2.28
CA TRP A 17 -12.75 13.19 -3.58
C TRP A 17 -12.48 11.69 -3.42
N LEU A 18 -11.49 11.30 -2.62
CA LEU A 18 -11.17 9.89 -2.36
C LEU A 18 -12.36 9.17 -1.74
N GLU A 19 -12.98 9.76 -0.72
CA GLU A 19 -14.17 9.18 -0.08
C GLU A 19 -15.30 8.97 -1.09
N ALA A 20 -15.64 9.99 -1.88
CA ALA A 20 -16.66 9.89 -2.93
C ALA A 20 -16.30 8.83 -3.98
N ALA A 21 -15.02 8.74 -4.37
CA ALA A 21 -14.52 7.74 -5.31
C ALA A 21 -14.63 6.31 -4.77
N LEU A 22 -14.33 6.09 -3.51
CA LEU A 22 -14.45 4.79 -2.85
C LEU A 22 -15.93 4.40 -2.66
N LEU A 23 -16.76 5.35 -2.23
CA LEU A 23 -18.21 5.15 -2.05
C LEU A 23 -18.88 4.73 -3.36
N SER A 24 -18.60 5.44 -4.46
CA SER A 24 -19.20 5.13 -5.78
C SER A 24 -18.76 3.77 -6.32
N ARG A 25 -17.64 3.23 -5.85
CA ARG A 25 -17.05 1.95 -6.30
C ARG A 25 -17.13 0.83 -5.26
N LYS A 26 -17.83 1.05 -4.15
CA LYS A 26 -17.94 0.06 -3.06
C LYS A 26 -18.51 -1.30 -3.49
N HIS A 27 -19.23 -1.35 -4.62
CA HIS A 27 -19.79 -2.57 -5.19
C HIS A 27 -18.78 -3.40 -5.99
N LEU A 28 -17.61 -2.85 -6.32
CA LEU A 28 -16.58 -3.57 -7.07
C LEU A 28 -15.86 -4.59 -6.18
N PRO A 29 -15.54 -5.78 -6.71
CA PRO A 29 -14.92 -6.86 -5.93
C PRO A 29 -13.51 -6.55 -5.45
N TYR A 30 -12.80 -5.66 -6.13
CA TYR A 30 -11.45 -5.25 -5.80
C TYR A 30 -11.30 -3.74 -5.92
N LEU A 31 -10.68 -3.12 -4.93
CA LEU A 31 -10.30 -1.70 -4.93
C LEU A 31 -8.83 -1.57 -4.52
N PHE A 32 -8.10 -0.75 -5.25
CA PHE A 32 -6.69 -0.46 -4.99
C PHE A 32 -6.44 1.03 -4.89
N ALA A 33 -5.51 1.42 -4.04
CA ALA A 33 -4.93 2.76 -4.05
C ALA A 33 -3.43 2.66 -4.35
N ALA A 34 -2.89 3.66 -5.02
CA ALA A 34 -1.44 3.79 -5.22
C ALA A 34 -1.03 5.25 -4.99
N TYR A 35 0.04 5.46 -4.24
CA TYR A 35 0.56 6.78 -3.89
C TYR A 35 2.05 6.71 -3.51
N HIS A 36 2.71 7.86 -3.46
CA HIS A 36 4.16 7.90 -3.32
C HIS A 36 4.62 7.70 -1.87
N VAL A 37 4.30 8.61 -0.94
CA VAL A 37 4.83 8.54 0.43
C VAL A 37 4.05 7.54 1.28
N ALA A 38 4.75 6.55 1.81
CA ALA A 38 4.15 5.46 2.57
C ALA A 38 3.43 5.92 3.86
N ALA A 39 2.21 5.42 4.08
CA ALA A 39 1.52 5.52 5.37
C ALA A 39 2.26 4.70 6.45
N TYR A 40 2.74 3.51 6.07
CA TYR A 40 3.46 2.59 6.95
C TYR A 40 4.88 2.36 6.44
N PRO A 41 5.80 3.30 6.70
CA PRO A 41 7.15 3.27 6.13
C PRO A 41 8.00 2.11 6.66
N SER A 42 8.91 1.61 5.81
CA SER A 42 9.90 0.60 6.15
C SER A 42 11.33 1.15 6.25
N TYR A 43 11.54 2.41 5.96
CA TYR A 43 12.85 3.08 6.04
C TYR A 43 12.77 4.41 6.79
N TYR A 44 11.84 5.29 6.41
CA TYR A 44 11.67 6.58 7.07
C TYR A 44 10.96 6.43 8.42
N ARG A 45 11.04 7.47 9.24
CA ARG A 45 10.38 7.48 10.55
C ARG A 45 8.86 7.35 10.42
N PHE A 46 8.27 6.47 11.20
CA PHE A 46 6.81 6.31 11.31
C PHE A 46 6.09 7.64 11.60
N THR A 47 6.73 8.50 12.40
CA THR A 47 6.22 9.83 12.78
C THR A 47 6.52 10.93 11.77
N SER A 48 7.01 10.63 10.55
CA SER A 48 7.22 11.65 9.54
C SER A 48 5.89 12.36 9.21
N LYS A 49 5.96 13.68 8.97
CA LYS A 49 4.77 14.52 8.78
C LYS A 49 3.83 14.01 7.70
N THR A 50 4.38 13.65 6.54
CA THR A 50 3.58 13.16 5.40
C THR A 50 2.97 11.78 5.69
N SER A 51 3.75 10.83 6.22
CA SER A 51 3.23 9.50 6.59
C SER A 51 2.11 9.58 7.62
N THR A 52 2.26 10.47 8.61
CA THR A 52 1.21 10.71 9.62
C THR A 52 -0.06 11.25 8.97
N LYS A 53 0.04 12.23 8.07
CA LYS A 53 -1.12 12.77 7.34
C LYS A 53 -1.82 11.71 6.47
N VAL A 54 -1.06 10.91 5.74
CA VAL A 54 -1.63 9.81 4.93
C VAL A 54 -2.38 8.82 5.82
N ARG A 55 -1.80 8.41 6.95
CA ARG A 55 -2.47 7.51 7.91
C ARG A 55 -3.74 8.12 8.49
N SER A 56 -3.67 9.37 8.96
CA SER A 56 -4.83 9.99 9.61
C SER A 56 -5.96 10.30 8.63
N ALA A 57 -5.65 10.68 7.39
CA ALA A 57 -6.67 11.09 6.42
C ALA A 57 -7.21 9.95 5.57
N TRP A 58 -6.37 8.97 5.17
CA TRP A 58 -6.76 7.97 4.17
C TRP A 58 -6.89 6.55 4.70
N ALA A 59 -6.09 6.14 5.70
CA ALA A 59 -6.18 4.77 6.21
C ALA A 59 -7.59 4.44 6.76
N PRO A 60 -8.28 5.33 7.50
CA PRO A 60 -9.66 5.07 7.92
C PRO A 60 -10.64 4.87 6.76
N LEU A 61 -10.48 5.62 5.66
CA LEU A 61 -11.29 5.45 4.45
C LEU A 61 -10.98 4.11 3.76
N PHE A 62 -9.70 3.73 3.67
CA PHE A 62 -9.31 2.43 3.11
C PHE A 62 -9.92 1.26 3.91
N GLU A 63 -9.93 1.36 5.22
CA GLU A 63 -10.53 0.39 6.13
C GLU A 63 -12.07 0.36 6.00
N GLN A 64 -12.71 1.52 6.06
CA GLN A 64 -14.18 1.66 5.94
C GLN A 64 -14.69 1.08 4.63
N TYR A 65 -14.01 1.34 3.53
CA TYR A 65 -14.40 0.86 2.20
C TYR A 65 -13.74 -0.47 1.83
N ARG A 66 -13.05 -1.12 2.78
CA ARG A 66 -12.41 -2.44 2.64
C ARG A 66 -11.52 -2.51 1.40
N LEU A 67 -10.55 -1.60 1.29
CA LEU A 67 -9.60 -1.57 0.19
C LEU A 67 -8.88 -2.92 0.10
N THR A 68 -8.72 -3.45 -1.10
CA THR A 68 -8.06 -4.75 -1.32
C THR A 68 -6.58 -4.69 -1.00
N ALA A 69 -5.90 -3.63 -1.43
CA ALA A 69 -4.52 -3.31 -1.07
C ALA A 69 -4.19 -1.85 -1.40
N ALA A 70 -3.24 -1.27 -0.66
CA ALA A 70 -2.63 0.00 -0.96
C ALA A 70 -1.18 -0.21 -1.41
N PHE A 71 -0.78 0.43 -2.52
CA PHE A 71 0.58 0.40 -3.05
C PHE A 71 1.31 1.69 -2.67
N GLU A 72 2.41 1.54 -1.95
CA GLU A 72 3.20 2.63 -1.37
C GLU A 72 4.63 2.58 -1.91
N HIS A 73 5.26 3.75 -2.06
CA HIS A 73 6.59 3.87 -2.62
C HIS A 73 7.53 4.67 -1.69
N HIS A 74 8.48 5.44 -2.23
CA HIS A 74 9.35 6.38 -1.53
C HIS A 74 10.44 5.76 -0.65
N ASN A 75 10.20 4.62 -0.01
CA ASN A 75 11.16 4.05 0.93
C ASN A 75 12.36 3.37 0.24
N HIS A 76 12.24 3.02 -1.03
CA HIS A 76 13.25 2.28 -1.79
C HIS A 76 13.63 0.96 -1.13
N THR A 77 12.63 0.23 -0.68
CA THR A 77 12.74 -1.11 -0.08
C THR A 77 11.64 -1.98 -0.62
N TYR A 78 11.84 -3.27 -0.59
CA TYR A 78 10.72 -4.19 -0.66
C TYR A 78 10.01 -4.25 0.71
N LYS A 79 8.69 -4.14 0.73
CA LYS A 79 7.91 -4.33 1.96
C LYS A 79 6.49 -4.86 1.71
N ARG A 80 5.99 -5.56 2.71
CA ARG A 80 4.58 -5.88 2.89
C ARG A 80 4.23 -5.77 4.38
N THR A 81 3.14 -5.10 4.69
CA THR A 81 2.59 -5.11 6.05
C THR A 81 1.73 -6.36 6.26
N TYR A 82 1.46 -6.72 7.52
CA TYR A 82 0.25 -7.45 7.83
C TYR A 82 -0.96 -6.66 7.30
N PRO A 83 -2.14 -7.29 7.06
CA PRO A 83 -3.36 -6.51 6.92
C PRO A 83 -3.59 -5.70 8.20
N LEU A 84 -3.82 -4.38 8.09
CA LEU A 84 -3.90 -3.47 9.23
C LEU A 84 -5.29 -2.88 9.35
N LEU A 85 -5.81 -2.85 10.58
CA LEU A 85 -7.04 -2.16 10.98
C LEU A 85 -6.71 -1.29 12.21
N GLY A 86 -6.94 0.01 12.12
CA GLY A 86 -6.53 0.94 13.16
C GLY A 86 -5.02 0.99 13.40
N GLY A 87 -4.21 0.58 12.41
CA GLY A 87 -2.76 0.50 12.50
C GLY A 87 -2.21 -0.80 13.09
N GLU A 88 -3.06 -1.70 13.57
CA GLU A 88 -2.67 -2.97 14.17
C GLU A 88 -2.98 -4.17 13.23
N PRO A 89 -2.20 -5.27 13.30
CA PRO A 89 -2.45 -6.47 12.53
C PRO A 89 -3.86 -7.04 12.79
N HIS A 90 -4.65 -7.17 11.72
CA HIS A 90 -6.02 -7.66 11.81
C HIS A 90 -6.45 -8.38 10.52
N PRO A 91 -7.14 -9.55 10.58
CA PRO A 91 -7.50 -10.34 9.40
C PRO A 91 -8.38 -9.59 8.38
N LEU A 92 -9.19 -8.62 8.83
CA LEU A 92 -10.07 -7.81 7.98
C LEU A 92 -9.42 -6.47 7.59
N GLY A 93 -8.17 -6.27 7.93
CA GLY A 93 -7.43 -5.04 7.65
C GLY A 93 -7.01 -4.90 6.19
N VAL A 94 -6.36 -3.79 5.89
CA VAL A 94 -5.82 -3.45 4.56
C VAL A 94 -4.33 -3.76 4.53
N PRO A 95 -3.82 -4.57 3.59
CA PRO A 95 -2.40 -4.74 3.38
C PRO A 95 -1.81 -3.55 2.60
N TYR A 96 -0.63 -3.10 3.03
CA TYR A 96 0.14 -2.05 2.38
C TYR A 96 1.40 -2.67 1.75
N LEU A 97 1.48 -2.59 0.43
CA LEU A 97 2.52 -3.20 -0.39
C LEU A 97 3.46 -2.10 -0.92
N GLY A 98 4.76 -2.31 -0.79
CA GLY A 98 5.72 -1.31 -1.21
C GLY A 98 6.87 -1.90 -2.01
N ASP A 99 7.30 -1.15 -3.02
CA ASP A 99 8.51 -1.38 -3.77
C ASP A 99 9.41 -0.16 -3.73
N GLY A 100 9.01 0.92 -4.35
CA GLY A 100 9.72 2.20 -4.34
C GLY A 100 11.20 2.17 -4.73
N SER A 101 11.76 1.00 -5.04
CA SER A 101 13.19 0.84 -5.35
C SER A 101 13.46 0.68 -6.85
N TRP A 102 12.45 0.66 -7.70
CA TRP A 102 12.61 0.50 -9.14
C TRP A 102 13.45 1.65 -9.76
N GLY A 103 14.58 1.27 -10.38
CA GLY A 103 15.49 2.23 -11.00
C GLY A 103 16.39 3.02 -10.04
N VAL A 104 16.37 2.72 -8.75
CA VAL A 104 17.21 3.37 -7.72
C VAL A 104 17.80 2.32 -6.77
N PRO A 105 18.95 2.59 -6.12
CA PRO A 105 19.52 1.66 -5.15
C PRO A 105 18.55 1.40 -3.99
N PRO A 106 18.35 0.12 -3.60
CA PRO A 106 17.51 -0.23 -2.48
C PRO A 106 18.17 0.16 -1.16
N ARG A 107 17.37 0.57 -0.18
CA ARG A 107 17.81 0.95 1.17
C ARG A 107 17.62 -0.20 2.16
N SER A 108 18.45 -0.24 3.20
CA SER A 108 18.28 -1.19 4.31
C SER A 108 17.03 -0.83 5.11
N PRO A 109 16.02 -1.71 5.18
CA PRO A 109 14.79 -1.41 5.89
C PRO A 109 14.96 -1.41 7.41
N SER A 110 14.13 -0.64 8.09
CA SER A 110 13.90 -0.71 9.52
C SER A 110 12.80 -1.73 9.82
N LEU A 111 12.93 -2.45 10.93
CA LEU A 111 11.88 -3.38 11.38
C LEU A 111 10.82 -2.64 12.18
N HIS A 112 9.57 -2.94 11.90
CA HIS A 112 8.41 -2.42 12.62
C HIS A 112 7.38 -3.52 12.86
N PRO A 113 6.60 -3.49 13.96
CA PRO A 113 5.61 -4.54 14.28
C PRO A 113 4.54 -4.74 13.21
N TYR A 114 4.22 -3.72 12.43
CA TYR A 114 3.25 -3.80 11.34
C TYR A 114 3.82 -4.44 10.05
N LEU A 115 5.14 -4.63 9.94
CA LEU A 115 5.76 -5.23 8.75
C LEU A 115 5.74 -6.75 8.86
N ALA A 116 5.09 -7.40 7.91
CA ALA A 116 5.11 -8.86 7.78
C ALA A 116 6.35 -9.34 7.01
N LYS A 117 6.84 -8.54 6.06
CA LYS A 117 8.05 -8.81 5.29
C LYS A 117 8.67 -7.52 4.78
N THR A 118 9.99 -7.45 4.83
CA THR A 118 10.77 -6.37 4.23
C THR A 118 12.17 -6.85 3.85
N GLU A 119 12.70 -6.34 2.75
CA GLU A 119 14.03 -6.70 2.22
C GLU A 119 14.68 -5.45 1.57
N GLN A 120 16.00 -5.42 1.58
CA GLN A 120 16.79 -4.47 0.78
C GLN A 120 16.88 -5.01 -0.64
N ASP A 121 15.85 -4.76 -1.45
CA ASP A 121 15.79 -5.30 -2.80
C ASP A 121 15.05 -4.39 -3.78
N ASN A 122 15.35 -4.56 -5.06
CA ASN A 122 14.60 -3.98 -6.16
C ASN A 122 13.46 -4.93 -6.54
N ALA A 123 12.24 -4.48 -6.41
CA ALA A 123 11.07 -5.29 -6.72
C ALA A 123 9.94 -4.47 -7.34
N VAL A 124 9.08 -5.16 -8.08
CA VAL A 124 7.84 -4.62 -8.64
C VAL A 124 6.68 -5.55 -8.33
N TRP A 125 5.52 -4.99 -8.06
CA TRP A 125 4.29 -5.76 -7.84
C TRP A 125 3.47 -5.88 -9.12
N LEU A 126 3.13 -7.11 -9.48
CA LEU A 126 2.19 -7.44 -10.55
C LEU A 126 0.88 -7.92 -9.93
N VAL A 127 -0.22 -7.21 -10.20
CA VAL A 127 -1.56 -7.63 -9.81
C VAL A 127 -2.19 -8.39 -10.97
N THR A 128 -2.62 -9.63 -10.72
CA THR A 128 -3.32 -10.46 -11.69
C THR A 128 -4.78 -10.62 -11.28
N LEU A 129 -5.68 -10.19 -12.16
CA LEU A 129 -7.12 -10.34 -12.03
C LEU A 129 -7.61 -11.24 -13.17
N SER A 130 -8.12 -12.43 -12.85
CA SER A 130 -8.63 -13.38 -13.85
C SER A 130 -10.06 -13.78 -13.52
N PRO A 131 -10.96 -13.87 -14.52
CA PRO A 131 -12.32 -14.38 -14.30
C PRO A 131 -12.30 -15.78 -13.69
N GLY A 132 -13.07 -16.00 -12.65
CA GLY A 132 -13.21 -17.31 -12.00
C GLY A 132 -12.03 -17.75 -11.11
N ALA A 133 -10.95 -16.99 -11.06
CA ALA A 133 -9.80 -17.27 -10.20
C ALA A 133 -9.63 -16.21 -9.09
N PRO A 134 -9.01 -16.56 -7.95
CA PRO A 134 -8.60 -15.58 -6.95
C PRO A 134 -7.62 -14.57 -7.55
N ALA A 135 -7.81 -13.29 -7.24
CA ALA A 135 -6.82 -12.27 -7.58
C ALA A 135 -5.53 -12.49 -6.79
N THR A 136 -4.40 -12.14 -7.39
CA THR A 136 -3.09 -12.24 -6.74
C THR A 136 -2.28 -10.97 -6.95
N ALA A 137 -1.41 -10.67 -6.00
CA ALA A 137 -0.31 -9.73 -6.17
C ALA A 137 1.01 -10.51 -6.02
N THR A 138 1.81 -10.53 -7.06
CA THR A 138 3.12 -11.18 -7.06
C THR A 138 4.21 -10.10 -7.18
N SER A 139 5.15 -10.13 -6.27
CA SER A 139 6.34 -9.27 -6.39
C SER A 139 7.45 -10.02 -7.13
N TYR A 140 8.13 -9.32 -8.02
CA TYR A 140 9.25 -9.82 -8.80
C TYR A 140 10.49 -8.98 -8.55
N ARG A 141 11.62 -9.65 -8.40
CA ARG A 141 12.94 -9.04 -8.37
C ARG A 141 13.34 -8.54 -9.76
N ILE A 142 14.36 -7.70 -9.84
CA ILE A 142 14.87 -7.18 -11.11
C ILE A 142 15.35 -8.29 -12.07
N ASN A 143 15.74 -9.44 -11.54
CA ASN A 143 16.14 -10.61 -12.34
C ASN A 143 14.94 -11.48 -12.82
N GLY A 144 13.71 -11.04 -12.59
CA GLY A 144 12.47 -11.73 -12.96
C GLY A 144 12.05 -12.86 -12.02
N GLN A 145 12.81 -13.15 -10.97
CA GLN A 145 12.43 -14.18 -10.00
C GLN A 145 11.33 -13.66 -9.06
N PRO A 146 10.28 -14.45 -8.80
CA PRO A 146 9.26 -14.07 -7.84
C PRO A 146 9.86 -14.04 -6.43
N LEU A 147 9.52 -13.02 -5.66
CA LEU A 147 9.90 -12.85 -4.27
C LEU A 147 8.81 -13.40 -3.35
N GLU A 148 7.57 -13.09 -3.64
CA GLU A 148 6.39 -13.70 -3.00
C GLU A 148 5.12 -13.46 -3.82
N THR A 149 4.10 -14.26 -3.55
CA THR A 149 2.74 -14.10 -4.09
C THR A 149 1.73 -14.03 -2.95
N GLN A 150 0.91 -13.00 -2.97
CA GLN A 150 -0.20 -12.79 -2.04
C GLN A 150 -1.53 -13.05 -2.74
N LYS A 151 -2.39 -13.87 -2.13
CA LYS A 151 -3.80 -13.94 -2.53
C LYS A 151 -4.51 -12.68 -2.06
N LEU A 152 -5.23 -12.04 -2.96
CA LEU A 152 -6.00 -10.85 -2.66
C LEU A 152 -7.45 -11.24 -2.37
N THR A 153 -7.96 -10.82 -1.22
CA THR A 153 -9.32 -11.12 -0.80
C THR A 153 -10.31 -10.20 -1.51
N LYS A 154 -11.39 -10.78 -2.04
CA LYS A 154 -12.55 -10.00 -2.48
C LYS A 154 -13.18 -9.27 -1.29
N LYS A 155 -13.76 -8.13 -1.58
CA LYS A 155 -14.59 -7.40 -0.62
C LYS A 155 -15.83 -8.20 -0.22
#